data_807c3a15bf46b801962180417323a981
#
_entry.id   807c3a15bf46b801962180417323a981
#
_cell.length_a   1.000
_cell.length_b   1.000
_cell.length_c   1.000
_cell.angle_alpha   90.00
_cell.angle_beta   90.00
_cell.angle_gamma   90.00
#
_symmetry.space_group_name_H-M   'P 1'
#
loop_
_entity.id
_entity.type
_entity.pdbx_description
1 polymer ?
#
loop_
_entity_poly.entity_id
_entity_poly.type
_entity_poly.pdbx_seq_one_letter_code
_entity_poly.pdbx_strand_id
1 'polypeptide(L)'
;MKKVLVIAMAALFIMGMASCNGNNATSEETTEQAVSTDSIEIKDNLTMGREFLAENAKNDSVVQTESGLQYMVLKEGTGAKPGPTDTVTVHYTGKLLDGTVFDSSVERGEPASFPLDKVIPGWTEGLQLMSEGSHYRLFIPSELAYGSKGAGDKILPNATLIFDVQLIKVDKQK
;
A
#
# COMPACT_ATOMS: atom_id res chain seq x y z
N MET A 1 39.41 19.59 1.20
CA MET A 1 39.51 20.93 1.83
C MET A 1 38.20 21.22 2.50
N LYS A 2 38.15 20.91 3.70
CA LYS A 2 37.78 21.57 4.97
C LYS A 2 36.93 22.83 4.79
N LYS A 3 35.73 22.88 5.37
CA LYS A 3 35.29 23.94 6.29
C LYS A 3 34.13 23.47 7.15
N VAL A 4 34.46 23.17 8.38
CA VAL A 4 33.60 23.05 9.56
C VAL A 4 33.23 24.48 9.98
N LEU A 5 31.99 24.74 10.27
CA LEU A 5 31.57 25.93 11.01
C LEU A 5 30.75 25.52 12.23
N VAL A 6 31.43 25.59 13.36
CA VAL A 6 30.88 25.52 14.71
C VAL A 6 30.48 26.94 15.11
N ILE A 7 29.24 27.13 15.58
CA ILE A 7 28.89 28.34 16.34
C ILE A 7 28.27 27.88 17.66
N ALA A 8 28.95 28.32 18.72
CA ALA A 8 28.68 28.05 20.11
C ALA A 8 27.70 29.05 20.73
N MET A 9 26.95 28.56 21.68
CA MET A 9 26.45 29.14 22.94
C MET A 9 26.31 30.65 23.11
N ALA A 10 25.16 31.05 23.63
CA ALA A 10 25.07 32.03 24.72
C ALA A 10 23.79 31.74 25.56
N ALA A 11 24.07 31.34 26.79
CA ALA A 11 23.09 31.28 27.88
C ALA A 11 22.91 32.71 28.45
N LEU A 12 21.67 33.06 28.76
CA LEU A 12 21.42 34.18 29.69
C LEU A 12 20.37 33.79 30.72
N PHE A 13 20.83 33.64 31.94
CA PHE A 13 20.06 33.54 33.18
C PHE A 13 19.53 34.92 33.55
N ILE A 14 18.25 35.06 33.85
CA ILE A 14 17.75 36.12 34.70
C ILE A 14 16.79 35.53 35.72
N MET A 15 17.25 35.58 36.98
CA MET A 15 16.51 35.34 38.18
C MET A 15 15.70 36.59 38.56
N GLY A 16 14.45 36.44 38.91
CA GLY A 16 13.60 37.49 39.48
C GLY A 16 12.56 36.87 40.41
N MET A 17 12.81 36.95 41.73
CA MET A 17 11.83 36.66 42.79
C MET A 17 10.87 37.82 42.97
N ALA A 18 9.59 37.57 43.27
CA ALA A 18 8.85 37.96 44.46
C ALA A 18 7.33 37.84 44.28
N SER A 19 6.75 37.07 45.16
CA SER A 19 5.78 37.36 46.23
C SER A 19 4.28 37.48 45.89
N CYS A 20 3.59 36.46 46.37
CA CYS A 20 2.26 36.38 47.04
C CYS A 20 1.07 37.31 46.65
N ASN A 21 -0.05 36.82 46.31
CA ASN A 21 -1.26 36.57 47.13
C ASN A 21 -2.55 36.60 46.30
N GLY A 22 -3.47 35.68 46.61
CA GLY A 22 -4.91 35.92 46.41
C GLY A 22 -5.63 35.08 45.35
N ASN A 23 -6.23 33.98 45.83
CA ASN A 23 -7.42 33.29 45.31
C ASN A 23 -8.12 33.85 44.08
N ASN A 24 -8.24 33.07 43.00
CA ASN A 24 -9.55 32.64 42.54
C ASN A 24 -9.43 31.41 41.60
N ALA A 25 -10.26 30.43 41.87
CA ALA A 25 -10.41 29.24 41.05
C ALA A 25 -11.06 29.60 39.71
N THR A 26 -10.39 29.25 38.62
CA THR A 26 -11.05 29.01 37.33
C THR A 26 -10.28 27.92 36.62
N SER A 27 -10.92 26.79 36.49
CA SER A 27 -10.48 25.63 35.78
C SER A 27 -10.27 25.95 34.29
N GLU A 28 -9.05 26.08 33.86
CA GLU A 28 -8.70 25.96 32.45
C GLU A 28 -8.50 24.48 32.13
N GLU A 29 -9.52 23.94 31.54
CA GLU A 29 -9.55 22.63 30.93
C GLU A 29 -8.63 22.67 29.70
N THR A 30 -7.37 22.26 29.89
CA THR A 30 -6.46 22.01 28.79
C THR A 30 -6.95 20.76 28.10
N THR A 31 -7.72 20.96 27.04
CA THR A 31 -8.06 19.89 26.11
C THR A 31 -6.78 19.48 25.39
N GLU A 32 -6.04 18.54 25.94
CA GLU A 32 -5.08 17.75 25.19
C GLU A 32 -5.87 17.00 24.11
N GLN A 33 -5.87 17.52 22.91
CA GLN A 33 -6.26 16.77 21.74
C GLN A 33 -5.25 15.63 21.61
N ALA A 34 -5.66 14.46 22.07
CA ALA A 34 -5.00 13.21 21.70
C ALA A 34 -5.16 13.06 20.19
N VAL A 35 -4.16 13.54 19.44
CA VAL A 35 -4.03 13.20 18.02
C VAL A 35 -3.78 11.69 17.99
N SER A 36 -4.81 10.94 17.61
CA SER A 36 -4.70 9.51 17.54
C SER A 36 -3.64 9.14 16.49
N THR A 37 -2.61 8.45 16.92
CA THR A 37 -1.50 7.93 16.10
C THR A 37 -2.03 7.14 14.88
N ASP A 38 -3.17 6.45 15.04
CA ASP A 38 -3.86 5.72 13.99
C ASP A 38 -4.28 6.58 12.78
N SER A 39 -4.73 7.83 13.02
CA SER A 39 -5.15 8.72 11.93
C SER A 39 -3.98 9.21 11.08
N ILE A 40 -2.79 9.29 11.66
CA ILE A 40 -1.58 9.72 10.98
C ILE A 40 -1.04 8.59 10.09
N GLU A 41 -1.01 7.35 10.59
CA GLU A 41 -0.57 6.17 9.82
C GLU A 41 -1.50 5.89 8.62
N ILE A 42 -2.82 5.96 8.82
CA ILE A 42 -3.81 5.78 7.74
C ILE A 42 -3.63 6.83 6.64
N LYS A 43 -3.39 8.09 7.03
CA LYS A 43 -3.17 9.18 6.08
C LYS A 43 -1.83 9.01 5.35
N ASP A 44 -0.83 8.50 6.01
CA ASP A 44 0.50 8.27 5.44
C ASP A 44 0.45 7.16 4.37
N ASN A 45 -0.17 6.00 4.63
CA ASN A 45 -0.31 4.92 3.65
C ASN A 45 -1.01 5.38 2.36
N LEU A 46 -2.08 6.18 2.47
CA LEU A 46 -2.78 6.69 1.31
C LEU A 46 -1.92 7.66 0.49
N THR A 47 -1.21 8.53 1.18
CA THR A 47 -0.31 9.50 0.56
C THR A 47 0.86 8.79 -0.10
N MET A 48 1.55 7.90 0.62
CA MET A 48 2.66 7.10 0.09
C MET A 48 2.23 6.26 -1.12
N GLY A 49 1.04 5.65 -1.06
CA GLY A 49 0.49 4.87 -2.16
C GLY A 49 0.26 5.70 -3.42
N ARG A 50 -0.33 6.88 -3.29
CA ARG A 50 -0.57 7.81 -4.40
C ARG A 50 0.72 8.34 -5.02
N GLU A 51 1.67 8.73 -4.19
CA GLU A 51 2.98 9.20 -4.64
C GLU A 51 3.73 8.10 -5.39
N PHE A 52 3.74 6.88 -4.83
CA PHE A 52 4.33 5.72 -5.48
C PHE A 52 3.71 5.44 -6.85
N LEU A 53 2.37 5.40 -6.95
CA LEU A 53 1.67 5.14 -8.22
C LEU A 53 1.90 6.25 -9.24
N ALA A 54 1.94 7.52 -8.81
CA ALA A 54 2.22 8.65 -9.67
C ALA A 54 3.66 8.60 -10.24
N GLU A 55 4.63 8.17 -9.44
CA GLU A 55 6.01 7.98 -9.90
C GLU A 55 6.13 6.75 -10.80
N ASN A 56 5.49 5.63 -10.42
CA ASN A 56 5.51 4.39 -11.18
C ASN A 56 4.91 4.53 -12.58
N ALA A 57 3.87 5.37 -12.72
CA ALA A 57 3.24 5.68 -14.02
C ALA A 57 4.17 6.38 -15.03
N LYS A 58 5.30 6.94 -14.58
CA LYS A 58 6.30 7.55 -15.47
C LYS A 58 7.21 6.51 -16.14
N ASN A 59 7.14 5.27 -15.70
CA ASN A 59 7.93 4.18 -16.28
C ASN A 59 7.24 3.69 -17.56
N ASP A 60 7.93 3.75 -18.69
CA ASP A 60 7.43 3.34 -20.02
C ASP A 60 6.95 1.88 -20.09
N SER A 61 7.41 1.03 -19.17
CA SER A 61 7.01 -0.38 -19.08
C SER A 61 5.73 -0.58 -18.26
N VAL A 62 5.20 0.46 -17.63
CA VAL A 62 4.00 0.42 -16.79
C VAL A 62 2.81 0.96 -17.57
N VAL A 63 1.74 0.19 -17.58
CA VAL A 63 0.46 0.59 -18.17
C VAL A 63 -0.52 0.86 -17.04
N GLN A 64 -1.25 1.97 -17.13
CA GLN A 64 -2.31 2.31 -16.19
C GLN A 64 -3.67 2.18 -16.87
N THR A 65 -4.62 1.56 -16.17
CA THR A 65 -6.02 1.46 -16.62
C THR A 65 -6.86 2.64 -16.13
N GLU A 66 -8.08 2.76 -16.62
CA GLU A 66 -9.01 3.82 -16.20
C GLU A 66 -9.39 3.75 -14.70
N SER A 67 -9.37 2.57 -14.11
CA SER A 67 -9.62 2.36 -12.69
C SER A 67 -8.48 2.82 -11.77
N GLY A 68 -7.30 3.10 -12.35
CA GLY A 68 -6.07 3.41 -11.62
C GLY A 68 -5.21 2.19 -11.30
N LEU A 69 -5.63 0.98 -11.69
CA LEU A 69 -4.76 -0.20 -11.65
C LEU A 69 -3.56 0.04 -12.55
N GLN A 70 -2.38 -0.30 -12.08
CA GLN A 70 -1.18 -0.30 -12.92
C GLN A 70 -0.64 -1.71 -13.05
N TYR A 71 -0.05 -2.02 -14.20
CA TYR A 71 0.58 -3.30 -14.43
C TYR A 71 1.82 -3.20 -15.32
N MET A 72 2.71 -4.17 -15.15
CA MET A 72 3.89 -4.36 -15.98
C MET A 72 3.90 -5.80 -16.49
N VAL A 73 4.10 -5.97 -17.78
CA VAL A 73 4.25 -7.27 -18.40
C VAL A 73 5.68 -7.74 -18.24
N LEU A 74 5.90 -8.79 -17.44
CA LEU A 74 7.21 -9.41 -17.24
C LEU A 74 7.44 -10.53 -18.26
N LYS A 75 6.36 -11.22 -18.63
CA LYS A 75 6.36 -12.26 -19.65
C LYS A 75 4.96 -12.37 -20.24
N GLU A 76 4.87 -12.39 -21.57
CA GLU A 76 3.62 -12.66 -22.26
C GLU A 76 3.24 -14.13 -22.21
N GLY A 77 1.92 -14.39 -22.16
CA GLY A 77 1.34 -15.71 -22.31
C GLY A 77 0.63 -15.83 -23.65
N THR A 78 0.42 -17.06 -24.09
CA THR A 78 -0.24 -17.36 -25.38
C THR A 78 -1.54 -18.15 -25.22
N GLY A 79 -1.90 -18.50 -23.97
CA GLY A 79 -3.09 -19.30 -23.68
C GLY A 79 -4.37 -18.46 -23.55
N ALA A 80 -5.40 -19.03 -22.95
CA ALA A 80 -6.69 -18.39 -22.78
C ALA A 80 -6.62 -17.19 -21.84
N LYS A 81 -7.45 -16.17 -22.11
CA LYS A 81 -7.71 -15.08 -21.16
C LYS A 81 -8.91 -15.43 -20.29
N PRO A 82 -8.84 -15.20 -18.97
CA PRO A 82 -9.99 -15.43 -18.10
C PRO A 82 -11.09 -14.38 -18.28
N GLY A 83 -12.34 -14.81 -18.11
CA GLY A 83 -13.47 -13.92 -17.91
C GLY A 83 -13.68 -13.59 -16.43
N PRO A 84 -14.61 -12.67 -16.10
CA PRO A 84 -14.78 -12.14 -14.75
C PRO A 84 -15.26 -13.16 -13.70
N THR A 85 -15.79 -14.31 -14.13
CA THR A 85 -16.29 -15.37 -13.26
C THR A 85 -15.49 -16.68 -13.35
N ASP A 86 -14.48 -16.70 -14.22
CA ASP A 86 -13.65 -17.89 -14.40
C ASP A 86 -12.79 -18.16 -13.15
N THR A 87 -12.39 -19.42 -12.98
CA THR A 87 -11.42 -19.79 -11.96
C THR A 87 -10.01 -19.80 -12.56
N VAL A 88 -9.10 -19.15 -11.90
CA VAL A 88 -7.69 -19.07 -12.31
C VAL A 88 -6.81 -19.83 -11.33
N THR A 89 -5.79 -20.51 -11.83
CA THR A 89 -4.71 -21.10 -11.04
C THR A 89 -3.44 -20.28 -11.27
N VAL A 90 -2.86 -19.78 -10.19
CA VAL A 90 -1.74 -18.85 -10.23
C VAL A 90 -0.65 -19.21 -9.23
N HIS A 91 0.60 -18.86 -9.57
CA HIS A 91 1.60 -18.53 -8.57
C HIS A 91 1.62 -17.01 -8.36
N TYR A 92 1.72 -16.59 -7.09
CA TYR A 92 1.79 -15.17 -6.78
C TYR A 92 2.63 -14.88 -5.54
N THR A 93 3.11 -13.66 -5.46
CA THR A 93 3.71 -13.08 -4.26
C THR A 93 3.16 -11.68 -4.08
N GLY A 94 2.46 -11.44 -2.96
CA GLY A 94 1.92 -10.15 -2.58
C GLY A 94 2.84 -9.43 -1.59
N LYS A 95 3.13 -8.15 -1.88
CA LYS A 95 4.04 -7.30 -1.11
C LYS A 95 3.41 -5.94 -0.81
N LEU A 96 3.82 -5.35 0.29
CA LEU A 96 3.63 -3.94 0.60
C LEU A 96 4.67 -3.08 -0.13
N LEU A 97 4.52 -1.75 -0.07
CA LEU A 97 5.46 -0.81 -0.71
C LEU A 97 6.87 -0.86 -0.10
N ASP A 98 6.98 -1.23 1.16
CA ASP A 98 8.26 -1.43 1.86
C ASP A 98 8.96 -2.76 1.51
N GLY A 99 8.32 -3.59 0.65
CA GLY A 99 8.81 -4.90 0.24
C GLY A 99 8.41 -6.05 1.16
N THR A 100 7.71 -5.79 2.26
CA THR A 100 7.22 -6.83 3.17
C THR A 100 6.27 -7.77 2.44
N VAL A 101 6.59 -9.07 2.40
CA VAL A 101 5.73 -10.11 1.85
C VAL A 101 4.62 -10.42 2.85
N PHE A 102 3.38 -10.21 2.44
CA PHE A 102 2.23 -10.56 3.28
C PHE A 102 1.62 -11.91 2.93
N ASP A 103 1.75 -12.35 1.67
CA ASP A 103 1.27 -13.66 1.21
C ASP A 103 2.03 -14.12 -0.04
N SER A 104 2.34 -15.42 -0.13
CA SER A 104 3.05 -15.99 -1.28
C SER A 104 2.73 -17.47 -1.48
N SER A 105 2.15 -17.82 -2.62
CA SER A 105 1.98 -19.21 -3.04
C SER A 105 3.31 -19.88 -3.43
N VAL A 106 4.28 -19.05 -3.83
CA VAL A 106 5.64 -19.53 -4.17
C VAL A 106 6.35 -20.02 -2.91
N GLU A 107 6.25 -19.28 -1.79
CA GLU A 107 6.83 -19.70 -0.50
C GLU A 107 6.14 -20.95 0.07
N ARG A 108 4.85 -21.14 -0.20
CA ARG A 108 4.11 -22.36 0.17
C ARG A 108 4.47 -23.56 -0.71
N GLY A 109 5.09 -23.33 -1.87
CA GLY A 109 5.52 -24.38 -2.81
C GLY A 109 4.39 -24.94 -3.69
N GLU A 110 3.18 -24.35 -3.65
CA GLU A 110 2.01 -24.82 -4.40
C GLU A 110 1.22 -23.67 -5.00
N PRO A 111 0.70 -23.80 -6.26
CA PRO A 111 -0.18 -22.81 -6.85
C PRO A 111 -1.50 -22.73 -6.10
N ALA A 112 -2.14 -21.57 -6.18
CA ALA A 112 -3.47 -21.36 -5.61
C ALA A 112 -4.50 -21.10 -6.70
N SER A 113 -5.74 -21.56 -6.48
CA SER A 113 -6.84 -21.38 -7.42
C SER A 113 -7.93 -20.48 -6.82
N PHE A 114 -8.37 -19.49 -7.60
CA PHE A 114 -9.33 -18.49 -7.17
C PHE A 114 -10.39 -18.25 -8.25
N PRO A 115 -11.70 -18.24 -7.88
CA PRO A 115 -12.73 -17.64 -8.73
C PRO A 115 -12.54 -16.13 -8.80
N LEU A 116 -12.51 -15.52 -9.97
CA LEU A 116 -12.25 -14.09 -10.15
C LEU A 116 -13.33 -13.16 -9.60
N ASP A 117 -14.53 -13.69 -9.37
CA ASP A 117 -15.63 -12.96 -8.71
C ASP A 117 -15.54 -12.95 -7.17
N LYS A 118 -14.53 -13.61 -6.58
CA LYS A 118 -14.32 -13.74 -5.12
C LYS A 118 -12.99 -13.14 -4.64
N VAL A 119 -12.28 -12.45 -5.50
CA VAL A 119 -11.00 -11.78 -5.17
C VAL A 119 -11.17 -10.26 -5.13
N ILE A 120 -10.13 -9.53 -4.74
CA ILE A 120 -10.14 -8.06 -4.75
C ILE A 120 -10.34 -7.53 -6.18
N PRO A 121 -11.00 -6.36 -6.36
CA PRO A 121 -11.29 -5.79 -7.68
C PRO A 121 -10.06 -5.67 -8.57
N GLY A 122 -8.90 -5.28 -8.03
CA GLY A 122 -7.66 -5.18 -8.77
C GLY A 122 -7.17 -6.51 -9.35
N TRP A 123 -7.46 -7.63 -8.69
CA TRP A 123 -7.19 -8.97 -9.24
C TRP A 123 -8.19 -9.36 -10.31
N THR A 124 -9.49 -9.11 -10.06
CA THR A 124 -10.54 -9.38 -11.06
C THR A 124 -10.24 -8.66 -12.38
N GLU A 125 -9.80 -7.39 -12.30
CA GLU A 125 -9.43 -6.61 -13.48
C GLU A 125 -8.09 -7.06 -14.07
N GLY A 126 -7.04 -7.11 -13.25
CA GLY A 126 -5.68 -7.37 -13.70
C GLY A 126 -5.50 -8.75 -14.36
N LEU A 127 -6.13 -9.79 -13.80
CA LEU A 127 -6.03 -11.13 -14.37
C LEU A 127 -6.78 -11.29 -15.69
N GLN A 128 -7.85 -10.52 -15.94
CA GLN A 128 -8.51 -10.50 -17.25
C GLN A 128 -7.64 -9.87 -18.36
N LEU A 129 -6.61 -9.08 -18.00
CA LEU A 129 -5.63 -8.57 -18.96
C LEU A 129 -4.59 -9.62 -19.35
N MET A 130 -4.38 -10.62 -18.48
CA MET A 130 -3.38 -11.67 -18.63
C MET A 130 -3.86 -12.80 -19.54
N SER A 131 -2.92 -13.48 -20.18
CA SER A 131 -3.15 -14.75 -20.87
C SER A 131 -2.50 -15.88 -20.09
N GLU A 132 -3.06 -17.10 -20.16
CA GLU A 132 -2.44 -18.28 -19.55
C GLU A 132 -0.98 -18.45 -20.03
N GLY A 133 -0.08 -18.70 -19.09
CA GLY A 133 1.37 -18.74 -19.29
C GLY A 133 2.08 -17.39 -19.11
N SER A 134 1.36 -16.29 -18.87
CA SER A 134 1.96 -14.97 -18.63
C SER A 134 2.42 -14.77 -17.20
N HIS A 135 3.27 -13.74 -17.02
CA HIS A 135 3.72 -13.27 -15.72
C HIS A 135 3.66 -11.74 -15.70
N TYR A 136 2.83 -11.18 -14.85
CA TYR A 136 2.63 -9.75 -14.71
C TYR A 136 2.95 -9.30 -13.29
N ARG A 137 3.36 -8.04 -13.17
CA ARG A 137 3.38 -7.33 -11.89
C ARG A 137 2.23 -6.36 -11.88
N LEU A 138 1.37 -6.48 -10.85
CA LEU A 138 0.22 -5.61 -10.62
C LEU A 138 0.55 -4.65 -9.48
N PHE A 139 0.24 -3.37 -9.65
CA PHE A 139 0.32 -2.35 -8.62
C PHE A 139 -1.10 -1.87 -8.36
N ILE A 140 -1.65 -2.26 -7.23
CA ILE A 140 -3.08 -2.14 -6.93
C ILE A 140 -3.29 -1.03 -5.91
N PRO A 141 -3.94 0.09 -6.30
CA PRO A 141 -4.30 1.12 -5.34
C PRO A 141 -5.25 0.55 -4.28
N SER A 142 -5.25 1.14 -3.10
CA SER A 142 -6.02 0.64 -1.96
C SER A 142 -7.51 0.49 -2.25
N GLU A 143 -8.06 1.36 -3.08
CA GLU A 143 -9.47 1.36 -3.49
C GLU A 143 -9.88 0.10 -4.29
N LEU A 144 -8.92 -0.50 -4.99
CA LEU A 144 -9.08 -1.77 -5.72
C LEU A 144 -8.59 -2.98 -4.92
N ALA A 145 -8.18 -2.79 -3.67
CA ALA A 145 -7.70 -3.81 -2.74
C ALA A 145 -8.60 -3.89 -1.50
N TYR A 146 -8.07 -3.56 -0.33
CA TYR A 146 -8.78 -3.69 0.95
C TYR A 146 -9.24 -2.34 1.53
N GLY A 147 -8.98 -1.23 0.85
CA GLY A 147 -9.43 0.12 1.20
C GLY A 147 -9.03 0.56 2.60
N SER A 148 -9.91 1.34 3.23
CA SER A 148 -9.70 1.88 4.57
C SER A 148 -9.83 0.85 5.70
N LYS A 149 -10.18 -0.40 5.39
CA LYS A 149 -10.28 -1.47 6.40
C LYS A 149 -8.97 -2.23 6.56
N GLY A 150 -8.14 -2.31 5.50
CA GLY A 150 -7.00 -3.21 5.48
C GLY A 150 -7.40 -4.69 5.53
N ALA A 151 -6.46 -5.60 5.79
CA ALA A 151 -6.72 -7.03 5.94
C ALA A 151 -5.70 -7.71 6.85
N GLY A 152 -6.20 -8.47 7.81
CA GLY A 152 -5.36 -9.16 8.80
C GLY A 152 -4.44 -8.19 9.55
N ASP A 153 -3.31 -8.70 10.03
CA ASP A 153 -2.35 -7.91 10.82
C ASP A 153 -1.28 -7.24 9.95
N LYS A 154 -1.18 -7.63 8.68
CA LYS A 154 -0.10 -7.17 7.78
C LYS A 154 -0.52 -6.06 6.83
N ILE A 155 -1.76 -6.07 6.35
CA ILE A 155 -2.24 -5.09 5.38
C ILE A 155 -2.99 -3.99 6.11
N LEU A 156 -2.27 -2.90 6.39
CA LEU A 156 -2.82 -1.73 7.08
C LEU A 156 -3.87 -1.00 6.20
N PRO A 157 -4.74 -0.19 6.82
CA PRO A 157 -5.67 0.65 6.09
C PRO A 157 -5.00 1.49 5.00
N ASN A 158 -5.66 1.58 3.85
CA ASN A 158 -5.23 2.34 2.66
C ASN A 158 -3.88 1.90 2.05
N ALA A 159 -3.43 0.67 2.32
CA ALA A 159 -2.21 0.14 1.73
C ALA A 159 -2.36 -0.11 0.23
N THR A 160 -1.43 0.41 -0.56
CA THR A 160 -1.21 0.03 -1.96
C THR A 160 -0.45 -1.29 -1.99
N LEU A 161 -0.87 -2.21 -2.84
CA LEU A 161 -0.31 -3.56 -2.90
C LEU A 161 0.42 -3.80 -4.21
N ILE A 162 1.49 -4.58 -4.14
CA ILE A 162 2.25 -5.06 -5.30
C ILE A 162 2.12 -6.57 -5.36
N PHE A 163 1.70 -7.11 -6.51
CA PHE A 163 1.63 -8.53 -6.74
C PHE A 163 2.46 -8.93 -7.96
N ASP A 164 3.36 -9.87 -7.77
CA ASP A 164 3.96 -10.63 -8.87
C ASP A 164 3.04 -11.84 -9.10
N VAL A 165 2.43 -11.96 -10.29
CA VAL A 165 1.44 -13.01 -10.59
C VAL A 165 1.81 -13.75 -11.86
N GLN A 166 1.94 -15.06 -11.77
CA GLN A 166 2.09 -15.98 -12.89
C GLN A 166 0.77 -16.73 -13.10
N LEU A 167 0.11 -16.50 -14.23
CA LEU A 167 -1.13 -17.20 -14.59
C LEU A 167 -0.80 -18.56 -15.22
N ILE A 168 -1.12 -19.63 -14.50
CA ILE A 168 -0.78 -21.00 -14.90
C ILE A 168 -1.90 -21.61 -15.73
N LYS A 169 -3.16 -21.45 -15.30
CA LYS A 169 -4.32 -22.09 -15.91
C LYS A 169 -5.57 -21.25 -15.76
N VAL A 170 -6.46 -21.35 -16.75
CA VAL A 170 -7.78 -20.75 -16.76
C VAL A 170 -8.84 -21.85 -16.89
N ASP A 171 -9.68 -22.02 -15.89
CA ASP A 171 -10.83 -22.92 -15.91
C ASP A 171 -12.10 -22.10 -16.19
N LYS A 172 -12.62 -22.21 -17.42
CA LYS A 172 -13.81 -21.49 -17.86
C LYS A 172 -15.05 -21.96 -17.12
N GLN A 173 -15.79 -21.01 -16.52
CA GLN A 173 -17.11 -21.27 -16.00
C GLN A 173 -18.11 -21.40 -17.18
N LYS A 174 -18.99 -22.40 -17.12
CA LYS A 174 -20.03 -22.66 -18.14
C LYS A 174 -21.28 -21.85 -17.82
#